data_7737d5946b970f45a58a79ed98b108d7
#
_entry.id   7737d5946b970f45a58a79ed98b108d7
#
_cell.length_a   1.000
_cell.length_b   1.000
_cell.length_c   1.000
_cell.angle_alpha   90.00
_cell.angle_beta   90.00
_cell.angle_gamma   90.00
#
_symmetry.space_group_name_H-M   'P 1'
#
loop_
_entity.id
_entity.type
_entity.pdbx_description
1 polymer ?
#
loop_
_entity_poly.entity_id
_entity_poly.type
_entity_poly.pdbx_seq_one_letter_code
_entity_poly.pdbx_strand_id
1 'polypeptide(L)'
;VRDDKNMEYKIKEVVLKAETLIEALPYIRDFNGKKVVVKYGGSAMLDEKLQESVIKDVALLKLVGMQPIIVHGGGKEISKWLGYMGKESEFVEGLRVTDADTIEVAEMVLNKVNKHLVQMMEKLGVKAAGISGKDGGTMLCEKKTAGGRDIGFVGKVKSVNSDLIDTLIAKDFIPIIAPIGMDENYQAYNINADDAASAVAKCIHAEKLAFMTDIEGVCKDPKDPETLISVLTTDEAKQLIEDGTIGGGMIPKIRNCVEAVEEGVSRVHILDGRRQHCLLLEFFTKKGIGTAIIDNHTTLYPHEQD
;
A
#
# COMPACT_ATOMS: atom_id res chain seq x y z
N VAL A 1 -19.60 6.13 -47.61
CA VAL A 1 -19.24 7.36 -46.85
C VAL A 1 -19.50 7.22 -45.34
N ARG A 2 -20.56 6.54 -44.89
CA ARG A 2 -20.80 6.27 -43.44
C ARG A 2 -19.94 5.13 -42.93
N ASP A 3 -19.70 4.09 -43.70
CA ASP A 3 -18.87 2.93 -43.31
C ASP A 3 -17.38 3.29 -43.21
N ASP A 4 -16.89 4.14 -44.13
CA ASP A 4 -15.48 4.57 -44.10
C ASP A 4 -15.14 5.42 -42.86
N LYS A 5 -16.01 6.34 -42.46
CA LYS A 5 -15.83 7.12 -41.24
C LYS A 5 -15.85 6.26 -39.97
N ASN A 6 -16.70 5.22 -39.95
CA ASN A 6 -16.78 4.30 -38.79
C ASN A 6 -15.55 3.38 -38.71
N MET A 7 -14.99 3.01 -39.87
CA MET A 7 -13.75 2.24 -39.95
C MET A 7 -12.55 3.08 -39.52
N GLU A 8 -12.46 4.33 -40.01
CA GLU A 8 -11.40 5.26 -39.62
C GLU A 8 -11.42 5.59 -38.13
N TYR A 9 -12.60 5.77 -37.52
CA TYR A 9 -12.76 5.98 -36.09
C TYR A 9 -12.28 4.75 -35.28
N LYS A 10 -12.63 3.52 -35.70
CA LYS A 10 -12.16 2.28 -35.07
C LYS A 10 -10.64 2.13 -35.17
N ILE A 11 -10.04 2.47 -36.31
CA ILE A 11 -8.58 2.40 -36.46
C ILE A 11 -7.90 3.40 -35.53
N LYS A 12 -8.39 4.64 -35.42
CA LYS A 12 -7.83 5.65 -34.51
C LYS A 12 -7.89 5.18 -33.04
N GLU A 13 -8.99 4.57 -32.62
CA GLU A 13 -9.11 4.00 -31.28
C GLU A 13 -8.11 2.87 -31.00
N VAL A 14 -7.87 2.01 -31.98
CA VAL A 14 -6.88 0.92 -31.87
C VAL A 14 -5.45 1.47 -31.86
N VAL A 15 -5.15 2.48 -32.68
CA VAL A 15 -3.85 3.15 -32.69
C VAL A 15 -3.58 3.81 -31.32
N LEU A 16 -4.56 4.53 -30.76
CA LEU A 16 -4.42 5.15 -29.45
C LEU A 16 -4.12 4.13 -28.34
N LYS A 17 -4.74 2.94 -28.38
CA LYS A 17 -4.42 1.85 -27.44
C LYS A 17 -2.98 1.37 -27.58
N ALA A 18 -2.47 1.27 -28.81
CA ALA A 18 -1.08 0.89 -29.05
C ALA A 18 -0.10 1.98 -28.59
N GLU A 19 -0.40 3.25 -28.84
CA GLU A 19 0.39 4.41 -28.38
C GLU A 19 0.48 4.45 -26.85
N THR A 20 -0.64 4.25 -26.15
CA THR A 20 -0.68 4.17 -24.67
C THR A 20 0.24 3.07 -24.13
N LEU A 21 0.29 1.90 -24.78
CA LEU A 21 1.20 0.82 -24.38
C LEU A 21 2.68 1.19 -24.64
N ILE A 22 2.95 1.91 -25.72
CA ILE A 22 4.31 2.36 -26.05
C ILE A 22 4.76 3.45 -25.07
N GLU A 23 3.87 4.36 -24.66
CA GLU A 23 4.15 5.37 -23.63
C GLU A 23 4.56 4.76 -22.29
N ALA A 24 4.09 3.55 -21.98
CA ALA A 24 4.47 2.84 -20.74
C ALA A 24 5.89 2.22 -20.79
N LEU A 25 6.53 2.09 -21.95
CA LEU A 25 7.82 1.40 -22.10
C LEU A 25 8.95 1.96 -21.21
N PRO A 26 9.17 3.29 -21.09
CA PRO A 26 10.21 3.83 -20.22
C PRO A 26 10.02 3.39 -18.75
N TYR A 27 8.79 3.45 -18.26
CA TYR A 27 8.44 3.04 -16.89
C TYR A 27 8.64 1.55 -16.67
N ILE A 28 8.20 0.71 -17.62
CA ILE A 28 8.41 -0.75 -17.57
C ILE A 28 9.90 -1.07 -17.49
N ARG A 29 10.72 -0.42 -18.31
CA ARG A 29 12.18 -0.60 -18.31
C ARG A 29 12.79 -0.20 -16.96
N ASP A 30 12.43 0.98 -16.45
CA ASP A 30 13.05 1.57 -15.27
C ASP A 30 12.63 0.84 -13.98
N PHE A 31 11.44 0.26 -13.97
CA PHE A 31 10.91 -0.47 -12.80
C PHE A 31 11.01 -1.99 -12.89
N ASN A 32 11.55 -2.55 -13.99
CA ASN A 32 11.75 -3.99 -14.12
C ASN A 32 12.66 -4.52 -13.00
N GLY A 33 12.26 -5.60 -12.34
CA GLY A 33 12.96 -6.20 -11.21
C GLY A 33 12.90 -5.42 -9.89
N LYS A 34 12.25 -4.24 -9.87
CA LYS A 34 12.15 -3.42 -8.66
C LYS A 34 11.05 -3.93 -7.72
N LYS A 35 11.36 -3.97 -6.42
CA LYS A 35 10.39 -4.33 -5.37
C LYS A 35 9.45 -3.15 -5.10
N VAL A 36 8.15 -3.44 -5.08
CA VAL A 36 7.09 -2.45 -4.82
C VAL A 36 6.17 -2.96 -3.72
N VAL A 37 6.12 -2.27 -2.59
CA VAL A 37 5.19 -2.60 -1.50
C VAL A 37 3.91 -1.79 -1.69
N VAL A 38 2.77 -2.47 -1.72
CA VAL A 38 1.45 -1.86 -1.81
C VAL A 38 0.72 -2.11 -0.49
N LYS A 39 0.52 -1.05 0.28
CA LYS A 39 -0.39 -1.10 1.42
C LYS A 39 -1.81 -0.96 0.91
N TYR A 40 -2.56 -2.05 0.97
CA TYR A 40 -3.94 -2.14 0.50
C TYR A 40 -4.93 -2.09 1.66
N GLY A 41 -5.81 -1.10 1.67
CA GLY A 41 -6.73 -0.89 2.79
C GLY A 41 -7.78 0.18 2.50
N GLY A 42 -8.49 0.61 3.54
CA GLY A 42 -9.48 1.68 3.45
C GLY A 42 -10.74 1.29 2.68
N SER A 43 -11.33 2.27 2.02
CA SER A 43 -12.58 2.11 1.25
C SER A 43 -12.40 1.21 0.02
N ALA A 44 -11.19 1.13 -0.54
CA ALA A 44 -10.87 0.25 -1.67
C ALA A 44 -11.11 -1.24 -1.38
N MET A 45 -11.13 -1.65 -0.11
CA MET A 45 -11.41 -3.03 0.28
C MET A 45 -12.91 -3.36 0.39
N LEU A 46 -13.80 -2.37 0.34
CA LEU A 46 -15.24 -2.56 0.54
C LEU A 46 -16.03 -2.59 -0.76
N ASP A 47 -15.52 -1.96 -1.80
CA ASP A 47 -16.14 -1.88 -3.11
C ASP A 47 -15.52 -2.95 -4.03
N GLU A 48 -16.33 -3.88 -4.54
CA GLU A 48 -15.88 -4.98 -5.39
C GLU A 48 -15.17 -4.49 -6.66
N LYS A 49 -15.63 -3.38 -7.26
CA LYS A 49 -15.02 -2.85 -8.48
C LYS A 49 -13.65 -2.24 -8.19
N LEU A 50 -13.51 -1.56 -7.04
CA LEU A 50 -12.21 -1.03 -6.60
C LEU A 50 -11.26 -2.17 -6.24
N GLN A 51 -11.74 -3.22 -5.56
CA GLN A 51 -10.94 -4.42 -5.29
C GLN A 51 -10.42 -5.03 -6.59
N GLU A 52 -11.30 -5.29 -7.57
CA GLU A 52 -10.89 -5.82 -8.87
C GLU A 52 -9.89 -4.93 -9.58
N SER A 53 -10.10 -3.60 -9.53
CA SER A 53 -9.19 -2.63 -10.14
C SER A 53 -7.78 -2.74 -9.55
N VAL A 54 -7.65 -2.68 -8.22
CA VAL A 54 -6.36 -2.77 -7.54
C VAL A 54 -5.67 -4.11 -7.81
N ILE A 55 -6.41 -5.21 -7.76
CA ILE A 55 -5.84 -6.54 -8.04
C ILE A 55 -5.36 -6.65 -9.48
N LYS A 56 -6.09 -6.09 -10.45
CA LYS A 56 -5.65 -6.01 -11.86
C LYS A 56 -4.40 -5.13 -12.01
N ASP A 57 -4.32 -4.02 -11.29
CA ASP A 57 -3.15 -3.15 -11.29
C ASP A 57 -1.91 -3.90 -10.78
N VAL A 58 -2.00 -4.54 -9.61
CA VAL A 58 -0.88 -5.31 -9.04
C VAL A 58 -0.50 -6.49 -9.93
N ALA A 59 -1.48 -7.17 -10.53
CA ALA A 59 -1.21 -8.24 -11.49
C ALA A 59 -0.44 -7.72 -12.72
N LEU A 60 -0.82 -6.54 -13.24
CA LEU A 60 -0.10 -5.91 -14.35
C LEU A 60 1.32 -5.53 -13.94
N LEU A 61 1.52 -4.91 -12.76
CA LEU A 61 2.86 -4.61 -12.23
C LEU A 61 3.75 -5.87 -12.22
N LYS A 62 3.21 -7.01 -11.77
CA LYS A 62 3.91 -8.29 -11.78
C LYS A 62 4.27 -8.75 -13.19
N LEU A 63 3.32 -8.70 -14.11
CA LEU A 63 3.48 -9.19 -15.49
C LEU A 63 4.46 -8.34 -16.31
N VAL A 64 4.60 -7.04 -16.01
CA VAL A 64 5.60 -6.18 -16.65
C VAL A 64 6.98 -6.24 -15.99
N GLY A 65 7.18 -7.16 -15.03
CA GLY A 65 8.49 -7.48 -14.46
C GLY A 65 8.81 -6.81 -13.13
N MET A 66 7.89 -6.05 -12.53
CA MET A 66 8.03 -5.58 -11.15
C MET A 66 7.87 -6.73 -10.14
N GLN A 67 8.28 -6.49 -8.91
CA GLN A 67 8.14 -7.43 -7.79
C GLN A 67 7.18 -6.86 -6.73
N PRO A 68 5.86 -6.91 -6.96
CA PRO A 68 4.90 -6.38 -6.01
C PRO A 68 4.76 -7.27 -4.78
N ILE A 69 4.61 -6.64 -3.62
CA ILE A 69 4.28 -7.23 -2.33
C ILE A 69 3.05 -6.48 -1.81
N ILE A 70 2.02 -7.19 -1.36
CA ILE A 70 0.83 -6.57 -0.77
C ILE A 70 0.91 -6.72 0.75
N VAL A 71 0.72 -5.62 1.47
CA VAL A 71 0.39 -5.63 2.90
C VAL A 71 -1.03 -5.11 3.04
N HIS A 72 -1.96 -5.95 3.48
CA HIS A 72 -3.37 -5.56 3.48
C HIS A 72 -3.89 -5.18 4.86
N GLY A 73 -4.91 -4.33 4.89
CA GLY A 73 -5.70 -4.05 6.08
C GLY A 73 -6.87 -5.03 6.25
N GLY A 74 -7.83 -4.67 7.10
CA GLY A 74 -9.04 -5.44 7.36
C GLY A 74 -9.84 -4.91 8.54
N GLY A 75 -9.54 -3.70 9.00
CA GLY A 75 -10.14 -3.14 10.22
C GLY A 75 -11.67 -3.11 10.21
N LYS A 76 -12.30 -2.80 9.05
CA LYS A 76 -13.76 -2.77 8.92
C LYS A 76 -14.36 -4.18 9.01
N GLU A 77 -13.71 -5.19 8.42
CA GLU A 77 -14.13 -6.59 8.54
C GLU A 77 -13.97 -7.10 9.99
N ILE A 78 -12.88 -6.74 10.68
CA ILE A 78 -12.70 -7.06 12.11
C ILE A 78 -13.85 -6.46 12.93
N SER A 79 -14.16 -5.16 12.74
CA SER A 79 -15.28 -4.50 13.44
C SER A 79 -16.62 -5.17 13.17
N LYS A 80 -16.86 -5.60 11.95
CA LYS A 80 -18.08 -6.33 11.56
C LYS A 80 -18.21 -7.67 12.30
N TRP A 81 -17.14 -8.44 12.37
CA TRP A 81 -17.15 -9.72 13.06
C TRP A 81 -17.25 -9.58 14.57
N LEU A 82 -16.58 -8.58 15.18
CA LEU A 82 -16.77 -8.25 16.60
C LEU A 82 -18.23 -7.85 16.88
N GLY A 83 -18.86 -7.07 16.00
CA GLY A 83 -20.27 -6.73 16.11
C GLY A 83 -21.21 -7.95 16.10
N TYR A 84 -20.93 -8.99 15.31
CA TYR A 84 -21.67 -10.24 15.34
C TYR A 84 -21.54 -10.98 16.68
N MET A 85 -20.44 -10.76 17.42
CA MET A 85 -20.21 -11.27 18.77
C MET A 85 -20.76 -10.36 19.86
N GLY A 86 -21.45 -9.25 19.50
CA GLY A 86 -21.96 -8.27 20.45
C GLY A 86 -20.88 -7.39 21.08
N LYS A 87 -19.71 -7.29 20.45
CA LYS A 87 -18.56 -6.54 20.95
C LYS A 87 -18.33 -5.27 20.10
N GLU A 88 -18.26 -4.11 20.75
CA GLU A 88 -17.92 -2.86 20.10
C GLU A 88 -16.41 -2.69 19.94
N SER A 89 -16.01 -2.06 18.85
CA SER A 89 -14.60 -1.72 18.59
C SER A 89 -14.24 -0.41 19.25
N GLU A 90 -13.22 -0.41 20.10
CA GLU A 90 -12.63 0.78 20.71
C GLU A 90 -11.32 1.13 20.00
N PHE A 91 -11.04 2.45 19.87
CA PHE A 91 -9.81 2.96 19.28
C PHE A 91 -9.17 4.02 20.16
N VAL A 92 -7.84 3.99 20.25
CA VAL A 92 -7.01 5.00 20.92
C VAL A 92 -5.95 5.45 19.93
N GLU A 93 -5.90 6.73 19.64
CA GLU A 93 -4.97 7.32 18.65
C GLU A 93 -4.98 6.58 17.30
N GLY A 94 -6.17 6.13 16.85
CA GLY A 94 -6.33 5.40 15.60
C GLY A 94 -5.93 3.91 15.66
N LEU A 95 -5.42 3.43 16.78
CA LEU A 95 -5.10 2.02 17.02
C LEU A 95 -6.26 1.30 17.70
N ARG A 96 -6.61 0.11 17.22
CA ARG A 96 -7.67 -0.71 17.81
C ARG A 96 -7.24 -1.27 19.16
N VAL A 97 -7.99 -0.98 20.22
CA VAL A 97 -7.84 -1.70 21.48
C VAL A 97 -8.12 -3.18 21.22
N THR A 98 -7.17 -4.04 21.52
CA THR A 98 -7.16 -5.44 21.10
C THR A 98 -6.98 -6.33 22.32
N ASP A 99 -8.09 -6.73 22.97
CA ASP A 99 -8.07 -7.72 24.05
C ASP A 99 -7.91 -9.15 23.52
N ALA A 100 -7.97 -10.16 24.40
CA ALA A 100 -7.76 -11.56 24.05
C ALA A 100 -8.72 -12.08 22.97
N ASP A 101 -10.02 -11.79 23.08
CA ASP A 101 -10.99 -12.20 22.07
C ASP A 101 -10.78 -11.44 20.75
N THR A 102 -10.43 -10.16 20.84
CA THR A 102 -10.23 -9.31 19.67
C THR A 102 -9.03 -9.73 18.85
N ILE A 103 -7.92 -10.20 19.47
CA ILE A 103 -6.77 -10.69 18.71
C ILE A 103 -7.11 -11.98 17.96
N GLU A 104 -7.88 -12.89 18.54
CA GLU A 104 -8.33 -14.11 17.87
C GLU A 104 -9.21 -13.79 16.66
N VAL A 105 -10.18 -12.89 16.84
CA VAL A 105 -11.03 -12.41 15.73
C VAL A 105 -10.20 -11.72 14.66
N ALA A 106 -9.26 -10.87 15.03
CA ALA A 106 -8.39 -10.18 14.08
C ALA A 106 -7.56 -11.17 13.26
N GLU A 107 -6.99 -12.18 13.90
CA GLU A 107 -6.21 -13.21 13.22
C GLU A 107 -7.07 -14.02 12.23
N MET A 108 -8.26 -14.50 12.65
CA MET A 108 -9.19 -15.20 11.77
C MET A 108 -9.62 -14.35 10.57
N VAL A 109 -10.02 -13.11 10.82
CA VAL A 109 -10.56 -12.21 9.79
C VAL A 109 -9.48 -11.78 8.80
N LEU A 110 -8.30 -11.39 9.28
CA LEU A 110 -7.21 -10.98 8.42
C LEU A 110 -6.71 -12.14 7.55
N ASN A 111 -6.65 -13.38 8.08
CA ASN A 111 -6.33 -14.54 7.26
C ASN A 111 -7.41 -14.84 6.21
N LYS A 112 -8.69 -14.66 6.52
CA LYS A 112 -9.77 -14.78 5.53
C LYS A 112 -9.61 -13.76 4.40
N VAL A 113 -9.37 -12.50 4.73
CA VAL A 113 -9.11 -11.43 3.73
C VAL A 113 -7.88 -11.78 2.89
N ASN A 114 -6.80 -12.22 3.54
CA ASN A 114 -5.58 -12.64 2.89
C ASN A 114 -5.82 -13.71 1.82
N LYS A 115 -6.52 -14.79 2.16
CA LYS A 115 -6.81 -15.88 1.21
C LYS A 115 -7.77 -15.46 0.11
N HIS A 116 -8.66 -14.51 0.36
CA HIS A 116 -9.50 -13.94 -0.69
C HIS A 116 -8.68 -13.18 -1.74
N LEU A 117 -7.71 -12.37 -1.30
CA LEU A 117 -6.81 -11.66 -2.23
C LEU A 117 -5.95 -12.63 -3.05
N VAL A 118 -5.45 -13.71 -2.44
CA VAL A 118 -4.75 -14.78 -3.17
C VAL A 118 -5.64 -15.35 -4.27
N GLN A 119 -6.89 -15.69 -3.96
CA GLN A 119 -7.82 -16.22 -4.96
C GLN A 119 -8.06 -15.24 -6.12
N MET A 120 -8.14 -13.94 -5.82
CA MET A 120 -8.32 -12.92 -6.87
C MET A 120 -7.12 -12.86 -7.81
N MET A 121 -5.89 -12.96 -7.29
CA MET A 121 -4.66 -13.04 -8.11
C MET A 121 -4.63 -14.30 -8.98
N GLU A 122 -4.93 -15.45 -8.39
CA GLU A 122 -4.96 -16.73 -9.10
C GLU A 122 -5.99 -16.74 -10.27
N LYS A 123 -7.14 -16.08 -10.10
CA LYS A 123 -8.13 -15.90 -11.19
C LYS A 123 -7.56 -15.12 -12.38
N LEU A 124 -6.56 -14.29 -12.17
CA LEU A 124 -5.86 -13.55 -13.23
C LEU A 124 -4.65 -14.33 -13.79
N GLY A 125 -4.40 -15.57 -13.33
CA GLY A 125 -3.27 -16.38 -13.74
C GLY A 125 -1.94 -15.93 -13.14
N VAL A 126 -1.97 -15.12 -12.06
CA VAL A 126 -0.78 -14.62 -11.37
C VAL A 126 -0.63 -15.36 -10.04
N LYS A 127 0.53 -15.98 -9.82
CA LYS A 127 0.83 -16.74 -8.61
C LYS A 127 0.92 -15.81 -7.40
N ALA A 128 0.20 -16.13 -6.36
CA ALA A 128 0.26 -15.39 -5.09
C ALA A 128 0.33 -16.34 -3.89
N ALA A 129 1.01 -15.91 -2.84
CA ALA A 129 1.09 -16.63 -1.57
C ALA A 129 0.69 -15.72 -0.41
N GLY A 130 -0.32 -16.15 0.33
CA GLY A 130 -0.79 -15.43 1.51
C GLY A 130 -0.08 -15.91 2.77
N ILE A 131 0.59 -14.99 3.43
CA ILE A 131 1.29 -15.18 4.71
C ILE A 131 0.85 -14.12 5.72
N SER A 132 1.19 -14.33 6.98
CA SER A 132 1.15 -13.32 8.05
C SER A 132 2.55 -13.01 8.55
N GLY A 133 2.72 -12.03 9.38
CA GLY A 133 4.01 -11.75 10.01
C GLY A 133 4.50 -12.88 10.94
N LYS A 134 3.63 -13.85 11.31
CA LYS A 134 3.99 -15.05 12.09
C LYS A 134 4.72 -16.08 11.24
N ASP A 135 4.37 -16.18 9.93
CA ASP A 135 4.93 -17.19 9.04
C ASP A 135 6.42 -16.92 8.79
N GLY A 136 7.26 -17.91 9.01
CA GLY A 136 8.71 -17.78 8.88
C GLY A 136 9.35 -16.76 9.84
N GLY A 137 8.65 -16.32 10.88
CA GLY A 137 9.13 -15.27 11.77
C GLY A 137 9.28 -13.91 11.04
N THR A 138 8.45 -13.66 10.05
CA THR A 138 8.56 -12.47 9.18
C THR A 138 8.46 -11.15 9.94
N MET A 139 7.63 -11.05 11.00
CA MET A 139 7.52 -9.84 11.82
C MET A 139 7.66 -10.15 13.30
N LEU A 140 8.78 -9.79 13.89
CA LEU A 140 8.98 -9.77 15.31
C LEU A 140 8.44 -8.46 15.89
N CYS A 141 7.63 -8.55 16.93
CA CYS A 141 6.93 -7.41 17.53
C CYS A 141 7.26 -7.23 18.99
N GLU A 142 7.04 -6.03 19.48
CA GLU A 142 6.92 -5.71 20.90
C GLU A 142 5.53 -5.11 21.16
N LYS A 143 5.06 -5.20 22.41
CA LYS A 143 3.76 -4.63 22.80
C LYS A 143 3.78 -3.11 22.63
N LYS A 144 2.74 -2.56 21.99
CA LYS A 144 2.55 -1.12 21.77
C LYS A 144 1.53 -0.56 22.75
N THR A 145 1.81 0.62 23.30
CA THR A 145 0.87 1.44 24.06
C THR A 145 0.44 2.66 23.25
N ALA A 146 -0.69 3.25 23.55
CA ALA A 146 -1.18 4.49 22.94
C ALA A 146 -1.80 5.41 23.98
N GLY A 147 -1.53 6.71 23.89
CA GLY A 147 -2.00 7.70 24.86
C GLY A 147 -1.61 7.38 26.31
N GLY A 148 -0.44 6.74 26.52
CA GLY A 148 0.00 6.29 27.85
C GLY A 148 -0.81 5.09 28.43
N ARG A 149 -1.69 4.49 27.62
CA ARG A 149 -2.59 3.41 28.02
C ARG A 149 -2.15 2.08 27.39
N ASP A 150 -2.32 0.99 28.15
CA ASP A 150 -2.27 -0.38 27.61
C ASP A 150 -3.49 -0.61 26.70
N ILE A 151 -3.24 -0.92 25.45
CA ILE A 151 -4.27 -1.19 24.43
C ILE A 151 -4.34 -2.68 24.04
N GLY A 152 -3.79 -3.56 24.89
CA GLY A 152 -3.84 -5.01 24.76
C GLY A 152 -2.81 -5.57 23.77
N PHE A 153 -3.25 -6.48 22.91
CA PHE A 153 -2.40 -7.21 21.95
C PHE A 153 -2.20 -6.40 20.66
N VAL A 154 -1.75 -5.16 20.80
CA VAL A 154 -1.32 -4.31 19.69
C VAL A 154 0.20 -4.32 19.60
N GLY A 155 0.72 -4.61 18.41
CA GLY A 155 2.15 -4.75 18.16
C GLY A 155 2.77 -3.54 17.49
N LYS A 156 4.00 -3.22 17.90
CA LYS A 156 4.95 -2.41 17.15
C LYS A 156 5.97 -3.37 16.54
N VAL A 157 6.23 -3.25 15.25
CA VAL A 157 7.25 -4.07 14.59
C VAL A 157 8.62 -3.69 15.12
N LYS A 158 9.36 -4.66 15.67
CA LYS A 158 10.73 -4.54 16.16
C LYS A 158 11.73 -4.84 15.06
N SER A 159 11.44 -5.88 14.27
CA SER A 159 12.25 -6.27 13.11
C SER A 159 11.43 -7.09 12.12
N VAL A 160 11.87 -7.08 10.87
CA VAL A 160 11.33 -7.92 9.79
C VAL A 160 12.43 -8.87 9.31
N ASN A 161 12.09 -10.15 9.15
CA ASN A 161 12.91 -11.12 8.45
C ASN A 161 12.34 -11.29 7.03
N SER A 162 13.13 -10.94 6.02
CA SER A 162 12.70 -11.00 4.62
C SER A 162 12.86 -12.37 3.95
N ASP A 163 13.46 -13.37 4.59
CA ASP A 163 13.80 -14.65 3.96
C ASP A 163 12.63 -15.32 3.24
N LEU A 164 11.46 -15.36 3.90
CA LEU A 164 10.25 -15.93 3.30
C LEU A 164 9.74 -15.07 2.15
N ILE A 165 9.74 -13.74 2.32
CA ILE A 165 9.31 -12.78 1.28
C ILE A 165 10.20 -12.93 0.04
N ASP A 166 11.52 -12.91 0.21
CA ASP A 166 12.50 -13.04 -0.88
C ASP A 166 12.42 -14.41 -1.55
N THR A 167 12.17 -15.47 -0.78
CA THR A 167 11.95 -16.83 -1.32
C THR A 167 10.71 -16.87 -2.20
N LEU A 168 9.60 -16.28 -1.78
CA LEU A 168 8.37 -16.24 -2.56
C LEU A 168 8.55 -15.44 -3.85
N ILE A 169 9.20 -14.28 -3.78
CA ILE A 169 9.53 -13.45 -4.94
C ILE A 169 10.41 -14.23 -5.94
N ALA A 170 11.46 -14.89 -5.45
CA ALA A 170 12.38 -15.69 -6.27
C ALA A 170 11.69 -16.89 -6.96
N LYS A 171 10.57 -17.38 -6.41
CA LYS A 171 9.73 -18.42 -7.00
C LYS A 171 8.55 -17.88 -7.78
N ASP A 172 8.60 -16.59 -8.14
CA ASP A 172 7.62 -15.90 -8.96
C ASP A 172 6.23 -15.71 -8.32
N PHE A 173 6.13 -15.78 -6.98
CA PHE A 173 4.91 -15.47 -6.26
C PHE A 173 4.84 -13.99 -5.90
N ILE A 174 3.61 -13.47 -5.79
CA ILE A 174 3.31 -12.21 -5.09
C ILE A 174 3.07 -12.56 -3.61
N PRO A 175 3.92 -12.08 -2.67
CA PRO A 175 3.64 -12.21 -1.25
C PRO A 175 2.45 -11.28 -0.88
N ILE A 176 1.44 -11.83 -0.19
CA ILE A 176 0.31 -11.08 0.37
C ILE A 176 0.35 -11.24 1.88
N ILE A 177 0.59 -10.16 2.62
CA ILE A 177 0.95 -10.19 4.03
C ILE A 177 -0.18 -9.64 4.88
N ALA A 178 -0.69 -10.45 5.80
CA ALA A 178 -1.60 -10.01 6.85
C ALA A 178 -0.79 -9.40 8.02
N PRO A 179 -1.20 -8.23 8.56
CA PRO A 179 -0.44 -7.52 9.59
C PRO A 179 -0.69 -8.09 11.00
N ILE A 180 -0.36 -9.36 11.17
CA ILE A 180 -0.28 -10.07 12.44
C ILE A 180 1.16 -10.51 12.64
N GLY A 181 1.80 -10.06 13.71
CA GLY A 181 3.14 -10.48 14.09
C GLY A 181 3.14 -11.26 15.40
N MET A 182 4.32 -11.58 15.91
CA MET A 182 4.50 -12.25 17.18
C MET A 182 5.71 -11.67 17.94
N ASP A 183 5.71 -11.82 19.26
CA ASP A 183 6.88 -11.52 20.07
C ASP A 183 7.81 -12.75 20.24
N GLU A 184 8.85 -12.59 21.04
CA GLU A 184 9.84 -13.64 21.36
C GLU A 184 9.21 -14.84 22.12
N ASN A 185 8.03 -14.65 22.71
CA ASN A 185 7.25 -15.69 23.40
C ASN A 185 6.16 -16.29 22.51
N TYR A 186 6.16 -15.97 21.20
CA TYR A 186 5.16 -16.41 20.23
C TYR A 186 3.76 -15.87 20.48
N GLN A 187 3.61 -14.82 21.30
CA GLN A 187 2.34 -14.12 21.48
C GLN A 187 2.00 -13.34 20.22
N ALA A 188 0.79 -13.55 19.69
CA ALA A 188 0.30 -12.83 18.52
C ALA A 188 -0.06 -11.38 18.85
N TYR A 189 0.22 -10.46 17.92
CA TYR A 189 -0.12 -9.05 17.98
C TYR A 189 -0.77 -8.57 16.68
N ASN A 190 -1.83 -7.78 16.84
CA ASN A 190 -2.44 -7.02 15.76
C ASN A 190 -1.58 -5.78 15.47
N ILE A 191 -1.10 -5.64 14.24
CA ILE A 191 -0.23 -4.55 13.82
C ILE A 191 -1.03 -3.58 12.96
N ASN A 192 -0.78 -2.28 13.08
CA ASN A 192 -1.29 -1.31 12.13
C ASN A 192 -0.74 -1.63 10.73
N ALA A 193 -1.61 -1.69 9.71
CA ALA A 193 -1.20 -2.12 8.37
C ALA A 193 -0.24 -1.12 7.69
N ASP A 194 -0.31 0.19 8.01
CA ASP A 194 0.64 1.19 7.52
C ASP A 194 2.02 0.95 8.15
N ASP A 195 2.06 0.69 9.48
CA ASP A 195 3.31 0.37 10.19
C ASP A 195 3.94 -0.93 9.65
N ALA A 196 3.13 -1.96 9.41
CA ALA A 196 3.59 -3.23 8.84
C ALA A 196 4.14 -3.05 7.42
N ALA A 197 3.46 -2.28 6.57
CA ALA A 197 3.89 -2.03 5.20
C ALA A 197 5.21 -1.24 5.16
N SER A 198 5.34 -0.21 6.02
CA SER A 198 6.59 0.54 6.16
C SER A 198 7.74 -0.36 6.62
N ALA A 199 7.53 -1.19 7.64
CA ALA A 199 8.56 -2.08 8.15
C ALA A 199 9.03 -3.09 7.09
N VAL A 200 8.10 -3.68 6.33
CA VAL A 200 8.42 -4.56 5.20
C VAL A 200 9.21 -3.80 4.14
N ALA A 201 8.71 -2.63 3.71
CA ALA A 201 9.34 -1.85 2.65
C ALA A 201 10.77 -1.41 3.00
N LYS A 202 11.00 -0.99 4.24
CA LYS A 202 12.33 -0.65 4.76
C LYS A 202 13.26 -1.86 4.74
N CYS A 203 12.82 -3.00 5.25
CA CYS A 203 13.63 -4.22 5.33
C CYS A 203 14.10 -4.72 3.96
N ILE A 204 13.22 -4.68 2.95
CA ILE A 204 13.55 -5.19 1.61
C ILE A 204 14.12 -4.11 0.67
N HIS A 205 14.36 -2.89 1.17
CA HIS A 205 14.80 -1.72 0.40
C HIS A 205 13.93 -1.53 -0.85
N ALA A 206 12.62 -1.39 -0.63
CA ALA A 206 11.65 -1.26 -1.71
C ALA A 206 11.92 0.01 -2.54
N GLU A 207 11.81 -0.12 -3.87
CA GLU A 207 11.86 1.02 -4.79
C GLU A 207 10.68 1.96 -4.55
N LYS A 208 9.49 1.38 -4.31
CA LYS A 208 8.28 2.15 -4.03
C LYS A 208 7.50 1.52 -2.88
N LEU A 209 6.97 2.37 -2.00
CA LEU A 209 5.92 2.04 -1.05
C LEU A 209 4.69 2.87 -1.38
N ALA A 210 3.58 2.24 -1.71
CA ALA A 210 2.33 2.92 -2.02
C ALA A 210 1.32 2.73 -0.89
N PHE A 211 0.93 3.81 -0.23
CA PHE A 211 -0.19 3.84 0.70
C PHE A 211 -1.48 4.18 -0.04
N MET A 212 -2.35 3.20 -0.19
CA MET A 212 -3.71 3.45 -0.68
C MET A 212 -4.58 3.93 0.48
N THR A 213 -5.15 5.11 0.32
CA THR A 213 -5.89 5.83 1.37
C THR A 213 -7.22 6.36 0.83
N ASP A 214 -7.99 7.02 1.69
CA ASP A 214 -9.24 7.70 1.32
C ASP A 214 -9.01 9.22 1.10
N ILE A 215 -7.78 9.65 0.78
CA ILE A 215 -7.40 11.03 0.47
C ILE A 215 -6.59 11.07 -0.83
N GLU A 216 -6.66 12.19 -1.54
CA GLU A 216 -5.99 12.35 -2.85
C GLU A 216 -4.46 12.41 -2.74
N GLY A 217 -3.94 12.92 -1.65
CA GLY A 217 -2.52 13.13 -1.36
C GLY A 217 -2.34 14.31 -0.40
N VAL A 218 -1.22 15.00 -0.49
CA VAL A 218 -0.93 16.22 0.26
C VAL A 218 -1.30 17.43 -0.58
N CYS A 219 -2.28 18.22 -0.14
CA CYS A 219 -2.67 19.48 -0.77
C CYS A 219 -2.15 20.66 0.05
N LYS A 220 -1.77 21.77 -0.60
CA LYS A 220 -1.44 23.04 0.08
C LYS A 220 -2.66 23.59 0.83
N ASP A 221 -3.84 23.52 0.22
CA ASP A 221 -5.12 23.73 0.85
C ASP A 221 -5.91 22.41 0.87
N PRO A 222 -6.16 21.80 2.04
CA PRO A 222 -6.90 20.54 2.15
C PRO A 222 -8.33 20.57 1.57
N LYS A 223 -8.87 21.77 1.29
CA LYS A 223 -10.20 21.96 0.71
C LYS A 223 -10.17 22.11 -0.82
N ASP A 224 -8.99 22.28 -1.40
CA ASP A 224 -8.81 22.48 -2.83
C ASP A 224 -7.91 21.40 -3.43
N PRO A 225 -8.49 20.38 -4.09
CA PRO A 225 -7.73 19.30 -4.75
C PRO A 225 -6.77 19.78 -5.84
N GLU A 226 -7.01 20.95 -6.44
CA GLU A 226 -6.13 21.52 -7.46
C GLU A 226 -4.78 21.98 -6.89
N THR A 227 -4.67 22.04 -5.54
CA THR A 227 -3.44 22.37 -4.82
C THR A 227 -2.61 21.14 -4.44
N LEU A 228 -2.92 19.97 -5.03
CA LEU A 228 -2.18 18.72 -4.81
C LEU A 228 -0.71 18.90 -5.14
N ILE A 229 0.14 18.46 -4.22
CA ILE A 229 1.60 18.45 -4.38
C ILE A 229 2.02 17.07 -4.88
N SER A 230 2.47 16.98 -6.12
CA SER A 230 2.83 15.69 -6.72
C SER A 230 4.11 15.08 -6.14
N VAL A 231 5.07 15.92 -5.77
CA VAL A 231 6.36 15.46 -5.19
C VAL A 231 6.74 16.36 -4.02
N LEU A 232 7.17 15.75 -2.93
CA LEU A 232 7.73 16.41 -1.75
C LEU A 232 9.05 15.73 -1.38
N THR A 233 10.06 16.51 -1.07
CA THR A 233 11.24 15.98 -0.36
C THR A 233 10.94 15.75 1.11
N THR A 234 11.78 14.97 1.78
CA THR A 234 11.63 14.72 3.23
C THR A 234 11.69 16.01 4.04
N ASP A 235 12.54 16.98 3.65
CA ASP A 235 12.65 18.27 4.34
C ASP A 235 11.43 19.15 4.09
N GLU A 236 10.94 19.24 2.85
CA GLU A 236 9.70 19.96 2.54
C GLU A 236 8.50 19.39 3.30
N ALA A 237 8.39 18.06 3.38
CA ALA A 237 7.34 17.41 4.14
C ALA A 237 7.39 17.74 5.64
N LYS A 238 8.58 17.78 6.24
CA LYS A 238 8.77 18.20 7.63
C LYS A 238 8.40 19.67 7.83
N GLN A 239 8.82 20.54 6.92
CA GLN A 239 8.51 21.96 6.99
C GLN A 239 7.00 22.23 6.90
N LEU A 240 6.28 21.53 6.01
CA LEU A 240 4.82 21.65 5.90
C LEU A 240 4.06 21.15 7.16
N ILE A 241 4.67 20.28 7.96
CA ILE A 241 4.15 19.91 9.27
C ILE A 241 4.42 21.04 10.28
N GLU A 242 5.62 21.63 10.27
CA GLU A 242 6.03 22.67 11.22
C GLU A 242 5.25 23.98 11.02
N ASP A 243 5.00 24.39 9.78
CA ASP A 243 4.23 25.59 9.44
C ASP A 243 2.71 25.42 9.55
N GLY A 244 2.24 24.17 9.83
CA GLY A 244 0.83 23.84 10.05
C GLY A 244 0.01 23.64 8.77
N THR A 245 0.62 23.64 7.58
CA THR A 245 -0.03 23.29 6.32
C THR A 245 -0.53 21.84 6.35
N ILE A 246 0.30 20.93 6.88
CA ILE A 246 -0.11 19.55 7.17
C ILE A 246 -0.51 19.47 8.62
N GLY A 247 -1.80 19.15 8.86
CA GLY A 247 -2.38 19.09 10.21
C GLY A 247 -3.11 17.79 10.52
N GLY A 248 -3.55 17.68 11.78
CA GLY A 248 -4.46 16.63 12.23
C GLY A 248 -3.96 15.19 11.96
N GLY A 249 -4.85 14.35 11.44
CA GLY A 249 -4.57 12.93 11.18
C GLY A 249 -3.56 12.66 10.06
N MET A 250 -3.18 13.68 9.27
CA MET A 250 -2.14 13.55 8.24
C MET A 250 -0.73 13.53 8.81
N ILE A 251 -0.48 14.21 9.94
CA ILE A 251 0.85 14.30 10.54
C ILE A 251 1.48 12.92 10.79
N PRO A 252 0.81 11.97 11.48
CA PRO A 252 1.37 10.64 11.69
C PRO A 252 1.69 9.91 10.39
N LYS A 253 0.82 10.06 9.38
CA LYS A 253 1.00 9.41 8.07
C LYS A 253 2.23 9.97 7.35
N ILE A 254 2.37 11.29 7.28
CA ILE A 254 3.52 11.93 6.61
C ILE A 254 4.82 11.62 7.35
N ARG A 255 4.83 11.62 8.69
CA ARG A 255 5.99 11.20 9.48
C ARG A 255 6.41 9.77 9.18
N ASN A 256 5.44 8.84 9.08
CA ASN A 256 5.72 7.45 8.69
C ASN A 256 6.31 7.37 7.28
N CYS A 257 5.80 8.16 6.32
CA CYS A 257 6.35 8.21 4.97
C CYS A 257 7.79 8.76 4.94
N VAL A 258 8.04 9.85 5.66
CA VAL A 258 9.39 10.46 5.78
C VAL A 258 10.37 9.45 6.40
N GLU A 259 10.00 8.83 7.52
CA GLU A 259 10.81 7.79 8.17
C GLU A 259 11.13 6.62 7.23
N ALA A 260 10.14 6.17 6.45
CA ALA A 260 10.35 5.08 5.50
C ALA A 260 11.37 5.45 4.41
N VAL A 261 11.34 6.70 3.91
CA VAL A 261 12.33 7.19 2.95
C VAL A 261 13.71 7.30 3.59
N GLU A 262 13.82 7.89 4.78
CA GLU A 262 15.10 8.06 5.51
C GLU A 262 15.74 6.71 5.89
N GLU A 263 14.93 5.65 6.04
CA GLU A 263 15.39 4.28 6.30
C GLU A 263 15.53 3.41 5.04
N GLY A 264 15.55 4.01 3.85
CA GLY A 264 16.03 3.37 2.62
C GLY A 264 14.97 2.92 1.62
N VAL A 265 13.71 3.31 1.78
CA VAL A 265 12.71 3.21 0.71
C VAL A 265 12.95 4.34 -0.28
N SER A 266 13.11 4.03 -1.57
CA SER A 266 13.47 5.08 -2.55
C SER A 266 12.37 6.13 -2.71
N ARG A 267 11.09 5.72 -2.67
CA ARG A 267 9.92 6.60 -2.82
C ARG A 267 8.72 6.08 -2.07
N VAL A 268 8.00 6.96 -1.40
CA VAL A 268 6.74 6.63 -0.72
C VAL A 268 5.61 7.45 -1.35
N HIS A 269 4.57 6.75 -1.82
CA HIS A 269 3.42 7.35 -2.50
C HIS A 269 2.19 7.31 -1.61
N ILE A 270 1.45 8.40 -1.57
CA ILE A 270 0.12 8.49 -0.94
C ILE A 270 -0.90 8.63 -2.06
N LEU A 271 -1.81 7.66 -2.19
CA LEU A 271 -2.74 7.53 -3.31
C LEU A 271 -4.19 7.43 -2.84
N ASP A 272 -5.10 8.04 -3.59
CA ASP A 272 -6.53 7.84 -3.41
C ASP A 272 -6.97 6.47 -3.94
N GLY A 273 -7.13 5.51 -3.05
CA GLY A 273 -7.59 4.16 -3.37
C GLY A 273 -9.05 4.08 -3.86
N ARG A 274 -9.81 5.17 -3.83
CA ARG A 274 -11.18 5.25 -4.38
C ARG A 274 -11.17 5.47 -5.90
N ARG A 275 -10.01 5.81 -6.48
CA ARG A 275 -9.85 5.93 -7.94
C ARG A 275 -9.48 4.59 -8.54
N GLN A 276 -10.20 4.18 -9.60
CA GLN A 276 -9.86 2.97 -10.35
C GLN A 276 -8.48 3.14 -10.99
N HIS A 277 -7.70 2.07 -11.00
CA HIS A 277 -6.35 2.01 -11.57
C HIS A 277 -5.36 3.04 -10.98
N CYS A 278 -5.55 3.39 -9.69
CA CYS A 278 -4.73 4.41 -9.04
C CYS A 278 -3.23 4.07 -9.04
N LEU A 279 -2.85 2.80 -8.92
CA LEU A 279 -1.44 2.38 -8.98
C LEU A 279 -0.84 2.59 -10.37
N LEU A 280 -1.59 2.27 -11.42
CA LEU A 280 -1.12 2.46 -12.80
C LEU A 280 -1.02 3.94 -13.15
N LEU A 281 -2.03 4.73 -12.77
CA LEU A 281 -2.03 6.17 -12.98
C LEU A 281 -0.87 6.86 -12.27
N GLU A 282 -0.50 6.38 -11.08
CA GLU A 282 0.65 6.92 -10.34
C GLU A 282 1.99 6.49 -10.93
N PHE A 283 2.14 5.22 -11.29
CA PHE A 283 3.45 4.67 -11.65
C PHE A 283 3.78 4.78 -13.12
N PHE A 284 2.80 4.93 -14.00
CA PHE A 284 2.98 4.97 -15.45
C PHE A 284 2.55 6.28 -16.11
N THR A 285 2.46 7.37 -15.33
CA THR A 285 2.23 8.71 -15.88
C THR A 285 3.24 9.71 -15.30
N LYS A 286 3.54 10.77 -16.05
CA LYS A 286 4.55 11.77 -15.69
C LYS A 286 4.28 12.47 -14.36
N LYS A 287 3.04 12.84 -14.10
CA LYS A 287 2.67 13.63 -12.90
C LYS A 287 2.13 12.79 -11.75
N GLY A 288 1.78 11.51 -12.02
CA GLY A 288 1.03 10.73 -11.05
C GLY A 288 -0.35 11.32 -10.76
N ILE A 289 -1.01 10.79 -9.74
CA ILE A 289 -2.32 11.25 -9.25
C ILE A 289 -2.32 11.52 -7.74
N GLY A 290 -1.22 11.24 -7.06
CA GLY A 290 -1.03 11.34 -5.63
C GLY A 290 0.13 12.23 -5.25
N THR A 291 0.71 11.97 -4.09
CA THR A 291 1.92 12.63 -3.60
C THR A 291 3.02 11.61 -3.40
N ALA A 292 4.15 11.81 -4.04
CA ALA A 292 5.38 11.06 -3.81
C ALA A 292 6.28 11.79 -2.82
N ILE A 293 6.74 11.10 -1.77
CA ILE A 293 7.76 11.60 -0.85
C ILE A 293 9.09 10.92 -1.19
N ILE A 294 10.14 11.72 -1.38
CA ILE A 294 11.47 11.30 -1.82
C ILE A 294 12.55 11.87 -0.90
N ASP A 295 13.73 11.27 -0.92
CA ASP A 295 14.89 11.86 -0.26
C ASP A 295 15.35 13.15 -0.97
N ASN A 296 15.96 14.07 -0.22
CA ASN A 296 16.43 15.37 -0.73
C ASN A 296 17.46 15.24 -1.86
N HIS A 297 18.15 14.13 -1.96
CA HIS A 297 19.20 13.86 -2.94
C HIS A 297 18.74 12.87 -4.02
N THR A 298 17.47 12.44 -3.99
CA THR A 298 16.94 11.48 -4.97
C THR A 298 16.96 12.10 -6.38
N THR A 299 17.62 11.41 -7.30
CA THR A 299 17.55 11.76 -8.72
C THR A 299 16.19 11.33 -9.28
N LEU A 300 15.51 12.25 -9.94
CA LEU A 300 14.28 11.94 -10.67
C LEU A 300 14.58 10.97 -11.82
N TYR A 301 13.65 10.08 -12.12
CA TYR A 301 13.78 9.22 -13.30
C TYR A 301 13.79 10.05 -14.59
N PRO A 302 14.41 9.54 -15.68
CA PRO A 302 14.45 10.27 -16.94
C PRO A 302 13.09 10.72 -17.44
N HIS A 303 12.04 9.94 -17.21
CA HIS A 303 10.67 10.26 -17.62
C HIS A 303 9.94 11.27 -16.71
N GLU A 304 10.55 11.64 -15.58
CA GLU A 304 10.04 12.63 -14.62
C GLU A 304 10.74 14.01 -14.78
N GLN A 305 11.80 14.10 -15.59
CA GLN A 305 12.65 15.30 -15.70
C GLN A 305 12.16 16.34 -16.70
N ASP A 306 11.04 16.11 -17.44
CA ASP A 306 10.51 17.00 -18.48
C ASP A 306 9.16 17.65 -18.11
#